data_ee4e047210397539b143c993b6f34040
#
_entry.id   ee4e047210397539b143c993b6f34040
#
_cell.length_a   1.000
_cell.length_b   1.000
_cell.length_c   1.000
_cell.angle_alpha   90.00
_cell.angle_beta   90.00
_cell.angle_gamma   90.00
#
_symmetry.space_group_name_H-M   'P 1'
#
loop_
_entity.id
_entity.type
_entity.pdbx_description
1 polymer ?
#
loop_
_entity_poly.entity_id
_entity_poly.type
_entity_poly.pdbx_seq_one_letter_code
_entity_poly.pdbx_strand_id
1 'polypeptide(L)'
;MVGRVSASPSRNSTRHMPNKLLSLVVPVYFNAGSLPGLFAELEVVEQQLRARALDLELIFVNDGSGDESLRELFKIKTKRPATKIINLSRNFGVIAATKTGFRFVTGDVFGILAADLQDPPQQVLEMADHWIAGHKFVISVRTAREDPWLSRLLSRLYYRVIGWIVAPGYPAGGYDLMLMDKSMLGHLVNSTKHTNVALYAFWLGFNPAILYYVRRKRQHGKSRFTLGKRLKFLIDTISGFSATPIRMMSVFGIIVAILSFIYGTHIVISALLGDFDIRGFATLAALISFFSGLILFMLGVLGEYLWRVFAAVNNVPEAVVDETFL
;
A
#
# COMPACT_ATOMS: atom_id res chain seq x y z
N MET A 1 44.38 66.05 -12.51
CA MET A 1 43.07 65.74 -11.82
C MET A 1 42.89 64.24 -11.92
N VAL A 2 43.07 63.54 -10.81
CA VAL A 2 42.95 62.07 -10.72
C VAL A 2 41.62 61.77 -10.05
N GLY A 3 40.70 61.20 -10.85
CA GLY A 3 39.39 60.82 -10.36
C GLY A 3 39.46 59.52 -9.52
N ARG A 4 39.06 59.60 -8.25
CA ARG A 4 38.85 58.42 -7.38
C ARG A 4 37.59 57.69 -7.78
N VAL A 5 37.72 56.45 -8.23
CA VAL A 5 36.61 55.49 -8.39
C VAL A 5 36.33 54.90 -7.02
N SER A 6 35.19 55.23 -6.45
CA SER A 6 34.67 54.60 -5.21
C SER A 6 34.09 53.22 -5.52
N ALA A 7 34.75 52.16 -5.06
CA ALA A 7 34.19 50.83 -5.08
C ALA A 7 33.09 50.71 -4.01
N SER A 8 31.85 50.47 -4.44
CA SER A 8 30.75 50.10 -3.53
C SER A 8 30.92 48.64 -3.08
N PRO A 9 30.71 48.35 -1.78
CA PRO A 9 30.78 46.97 -1.31
C PRO A 9 29.59 46.17 -1.84
N SER A 10 29.90 45.09 -2.56
CA SER A 10 28.91 44.10 -2.98
C SER A 10 28.24 43.49 -1.74
N ARG A 11 26.97 43.79 -1.55
CA ARG A 11 26.12 43.08 -0.58
C ARG A 11 25.99 41.61 -1.04
N ASN A 12 26.77 40.75 -0.46
CA ASN A 12 26.55 39.31 -0.47
C ASN A 12 25.23 39.03 0.28
N SER A 13 24.11 39.13 -0.41
CA SER A 13 22.85 38.59 0.10
C SER A 13 22.96 37.06 0.01
N THR A 14 23.34 36.41 1.08
CA THR A 14 23.07 34.99 1.27
C THR A 14 21.56 34.80 1.15
N ARG A 15 21.10 34.45 -0.04
CA ARG A 15 19.73 33.96 -0.25
C ARG A 15 19.58 32.74 0.63
N HIS A 16 18.94 32.89 1.78
CA HIS A 16 18.47 31.78 2.58
C HIS A 16 17.49 31.00 1.67
N MET A 17 17.94 29.89 1.11
CA MET A 17 17.02 28.97 0.42
C MET A 17 16.00 28.50 1.47
N PRO A 18 14.70 28.56 1.17
CA PRO A 18 13.70 28.05 2.10
C PRO A 18 14.00 26.58 2.39
N ASN A 19 13.82 26.17 3.63
CA ASN A 19 13.92 24.78 4.03
C ASN A 19 13.03 23.91 3.13
N LYS A 20 13.50 22.74 2.78
CA LYS A 20 12.65 21.75 2.12
C LYS A 20 11.59 21.25 3.10
N LEU A 21 10.45 20.79 2.58
CA LEU A 21 9.31 20.40 3.39
C LEU A 21 9.08 18.89 3.28
N LEU A 22 8.98 18.24 4.45
CA LEU A 22 8.63 16.84 4.58
C LEU A 22 7.19 16.73 5.08
N SER A 23 6.30 16.07 4.30
CA SER A 23 4.91 15.81 4.68
C SER A 23 4.75 14.40 5.23
N LEU A 24 4.20 14.27 6.44
CA LEU A 24 3.81 12.99 7.01
C LEU A 24 2.30 12.84 7.01
N VAL A 25 1.80 11.84 6.29
CA VAL A 25 0.41 11.43 6.30
C VAL A 25 0.20 10.37 7.37
N VAL A 26 -0.71 10.63 8.29
CA VAL A 26 -1.00 9.78 9.44
C VAL A 26 -2.48 9.37 9.40
N PRO A 27 -2.82 8.19 8.86
CA PRO A 27 -4.19 7.67 8.94
C PRO A 27 -4.53 7.31 10.39
N VAL A 28 -5.71 7.76 10.84
CA VAL A 28 -6.19 7.59 12.22
C VAL A 28 -7.51 6.83 12.21
N TYR A 29 -7.59 5.73 12.96
CA TYR A 29 -8.82 4.98 13.17
C TYR A 29 -8.82 4.29 14.53
N PHE A 30 -9.58 4.84 15.47
CA PHE A 30 -9.62 4.42 16.88
C PHE A 30 -8.24 4.47 17.55
N ASN A 31 -7.59 5.62 17.47
CA ASN A 31 -6.24 5.86 17.98
C ASN A 31 -6.18 6.87 19.13
N ALA A 32 -7.31 7.21 19.77
CA ALA A 32 -7.35 8.23 20.82
C ALA A 32 -6.25 8.04 21.88
N GLY A 33 -6.00 6.80 22.29
CA GLY A 33 -4.99 6.49 23.35
C GLY A 33 -3.54 6.64 22.89
N SER A 34 -3.23 6.52 21.58
CA SER A 34 -1.85 6.62 21.07
C SER A 34 -1.48 8.01 20.54
N LEU A 35 -2.46 8.82 20.16
CA LEU A 35 -2.22 10.13 19.53
C LEU A 35 -1.41 11.10 20.40
N PRO A 36 -1.63 11.21 21.73
CA PRO A 36 -0.82 12.11 22.57
C PRO A 36 0.67 11.71 22.60
N GLY A 37 0.95 10.41 22.73
CA GLY A 37 2.32 9.88 22.69
C GLY A 37 2.97 10.04 21.33
N LEU A 38 2.23 9.78 20.25
CA LEU A 38 2.71 9.99 18.90
C LEU A 38 3.09 11.45 18.66
N PHE A 39 2.26 12.39 19.10
CA PHE A 39 2.52 13.80 18.91
C PHE A 39 3.77 14.25 19.66
N ALA A 40 3.96 13.79 20.91
CA ALA A 40 5.18 14.10 21.68
C ALA A 40 6.45 13.58 20.99
N GLU A 41 6.42 12.38 20.39
CA GLU A 41 7.57 11.87 19.61
C GLU A 41 7.77 12.68 18.31
N LEU A 42 6.69 13.12 17.66
CA LEU A 42 6.78 13.93 16.44
C LEU A 42 7.32 15.34 16.70
N GLU A 43 7.08 15.95 17.87
CA GLU A 43 7.70 17.22 18.26
C GLU A 43 9.23 17.10 18.34
N VAL A 44 9.73 15.99 18.85
CA VAL A 44 11.19 15.71 18.89
C VAL A 44 11.73 15.50 17.48
N VAL A 45 11.00 14.75 16.63
CA VAL A 45 11.39 14.53 15.22
C VAL A 45 11.41 15.85 14.46
N GLU A 46 10.43 16.74 14.66
CA GLU A 46 10.37 18.04 14.00
C GLU A 46 11.59 18.90 14.34
N GLN A 47 12.00 18.95 15.62
CA GLN A 47 13.21 19.67 16.03
C GLN A 47 14.47 19.15 15.33
N GLN A 48 14.60 17.82 15.21
CA GLN A 48 15.75 17.19 14.57
C GLN A 48 15.73 17.33 13.03
N LEU A 49 14.54 17.40 12.42
CA LEU A 49 14.39 17.70 10.98
C LEU A 49 14.80 19.14 10.65
N ARG A 50 14.43 20.10 11.51
CA ARG A 50 14.87 21.50 11.35
C ARG A 50 16.39 21.65 11.36
N ALA A 51 17.11 20.86 12.18
CA ALA A 51 18.57 20.81 12.16
C ALA A 51 19.14 20.30 10.81
N ARG A 52 18.32 19.62 10.00
CA ARG A 52 18.64 19.12 8.65
C ARG A 52 18.12 20.04 7.53
N ALA A 53 17.70 21.27 7.86
CA ALA A 53 17.02 22.20 6.95
C ALA A 53 15.75 21.60 6.29
N LEU A 54 15.01 20.77 7.05
CA LEU A 54 13.72 20.22 6.68
C LEU A 54 12.65 20.71 7.67
N ASP A 55 11.58 21.30 7.14
CA ASP A 55 10.38 21.60 7.90
C ASP A 55 9.42 20.40 7.84
N LEU A 56 8.56 20.24 8.84
CA LEU A 56 7.62 19.13 8.93
C LEU A 56 6.18 19.62 8.67
N GLU A 57 5.48 18.96 7.77
CA GLU A 57 4.04 19.08 7.57
C GLU A 57 3.35 17.83 8.12
N LEU A 58 2.40 17.99 9.05
CA LEU A 58 1.61 16.90 9.60
C LEU A 58 0.20 16.91 9.01
N ILE A 59 -0.22 15.78 8.44
CA ILE A 59 -1.52 15.57 7.80
C ILE A 59 -2.17 14.36 8.44
N PHE A 60 -3.07 14.58 9.40
CA PHE A 60 -3.87 13.52 10.00
C PHE A 60 -5.16 13.30 9.22
N VAL A 61 -5.44 12.04 8.90
CA VAL A 61 -6.69 11.66 8.21
C VAL A 61 -7.50 10.77 9.15
N ASN A 62 -8.55 11.33 9.75
CA ASN A 62 -9.48 10.57 10.57
C ASN A 62 -10.44 9.76 9.69
N ASP A 63 -10.31 8.44 9.72
CA ASP A 63 -11.08 7.50 8.92
C ASP A 63 -12.39 7.10 9.62
N GLY A 64 -13.20 8.12 9.96
CA GLY A 64 -14.51 7.92 10.60
C GLY A 64 -14.41 7.22 11.95
N SER A 65 -13.49 7.65 12.82
CA SER A 65 -13.35 7.09 14.18
C SER A 65 -14.58 7.44 15.03
N GLY A 66 -15.12 6.44 15.73
CA GLY A 66 -16.21 6.62 16.68
C GLY A 66 -15.77 6.81 18.14
N ASP A 67 -14.46 6.96 18.38
CA ASP A 67 -13.85 7.24 19.70
C ASP A 67 -13.41 8.72 19.78
N GLU A 68 -12.69 9.08 20.84
CA GLU A 68 -12.16 10.41 21.08
C GLU A 68 -11.01 10.83 20.13
N SER A 69 -10.70 10.05 19.07
CA SER A 69 -9.57 10.33 18.17
C SER A 69 -9.65 11.72 17.56
N LEU A 70 -10.81 12.13 17.05
CA LEU A 70 -11.00 13.45 16.44
C LEU A 70 -10.77 14.58 17.46
N ARG A 71 -11.22 14.39 18.69
CA ARG A 71 -11.02 15.35 19.77
C ARG A 71 -9.54 15.50 20.14
N GLU A 72 -8.80 14.37 20.19
CA GLU A 72 -7.34 14.41 20.41
C GLU A 72 -6.62 15.13 19.27
N LEU A 73 -7.03 14.92 18.01
CA LEU A 73 -6.48 15.66 16.87
C LEU A 73 -6.69 17.17 17.00
N PHE A 74 -7.85 17.62 17.46
CA PHE A 74 -8.07 19.06 17.73
C PHE A 74 -7.16 19.60 18.84
N LYS A 75 -6.89 18.82 19.90
CA LYS A 75 -5.92 19.22 20.92
C LYS A 75 -4.52 19.38 20.32
N ILE A 76 -4.12 18.48 19.42
CA ILE A 76 -2.86 18.57 18.68
C ILE A 76 -2.84 19.85 17.83
N LYS A 77 -3.90 20.11 17.08
CA LYS A 77 -4.01 21.33 16.24
C LYS A 77 -3.96 22.62 17.08
N THR A 78 -4.52 22.61 18.27
CA THR A 78 -4.45 23.76 19.19
C THR A 78 -2.99 24.04 19.61
N LYS A 79 -2.18 22.99 19.83
CA LYS A 79 -0.75 23.14 20.17
C LYS A 79 0.11 23.46 18.94
N ARG A 80 -0.24 22.93 17.79
CA ARG A 80 0.46 23.10 16.51
C ARG A 80 -0.53 23.49 15.42
N PRO A 81 -0.86 24.80 15.26
CA PRO A 81 -1.90 25.29 14.34
C PRO A 81 -1.68 24.88 12.87
N ALA A 82 -0.43 24.72 12.43
CA ALA A 82 -0.07 24.28 11.08
C ALA A 82 -0.40 22.80 10.80
N THR A 83 -0.95 22.04 11.76
CA THR A 83 -1.37 20.64 11.54
C THR A 83 -2.64 20.60 10.70
N LYS A 84 -2.63 19.79 9.64
CA LYS A 84 -3.82 19.55 8.81
C LYS A 84 -4.60 18.35 9.35
N ILE A 85 -5.91 18.48 9.50
CA ILE A 85 -6.81 17.40 9.88
C ILE A 85 -7.86 17.24 8.77
N ILE A 86 -7.97 16.04 8.24
CA ILE A 86 -8.98 15.66 7.24
C ILE A 86 -9.91 14.63 7.90
N ASN A 87 -11.18 14.96 8.02
CA ASN A 87 -12.19 14.08 8.56
C ASN A 87 -12.98 13.42 7.44
N LEU A 88 -13.02 12.08 7.42
CA LEU A 88 -13.81 11.32 6.47
C LEU A 88 -15.21 11.07 7.02
N SER A 89 -16.22 11.05 6.15
CA SER A 89 -17.63 10.88 6.53
C SER A 89 -17.95 9.53 7.19
N ARG A 90 -17.12 8.51 6.96
CA ARG A 90 -17.20 7.19 7.59
C ARG A 90 -15.86 6.47 7.42
N ASN A 91 -15.76 5.25 7.94
CA ASN A 91 -14.60 4.38 7.67
C ASN A 91 -14.59 3.90 6.21
N PHE A 92 -13.53 4.25 5.47
CA PHE A 92 -13.24 3.82 4.10
C PHE A 92 -12.03 2.87 4.03
N GLY A 93 -11.29 2.72 5.13
CA GLY A 93 -10.11 1.89 5.26
C GLY A 93 -8.80 2.66 5.05
N VAL A 94 -7.73 2.10 5.61
CA VAL A 94 -6.41 2.75 5.68
C VAL A 94 -5.86 3.17 4.31
N ILE A 95 -6.11 2.40 3.25
CA ILE A 95 -5.66 2.73 1.89
C ILE A 95 -6.33 4.01 1.40
N ALA A 96 -7.65 4.08 1.51
CA ALA A 96 -8.43 5.24 1.09
C ALA A 96 -8.08 6.49 1.91
N ALA A 97 -7.94 6.34 3.23
CA ALA A 97 -7.50 7.41 4.12
C ALA A 97 -6.11 7.93 3.75
N THR A 98 -5.15 7.04 3.51
CA THR A 98 -3.79 7.41 3.09
C THR A 98 -3.78 8.16 1.76
N LYS A 99 -4.47 7.65 0.75
CA LYS A 99 -4.58 8.31 -0.56
C LYS A 99 -5.30 9.66 -0.47
N THR A 100 -6.29 9.77 0.40
CA THR A 100 -6.93 11.07 0.67
C THR A 100 -5.92 12.04 1.26
N GLY A 101 -5.11 11.61 2.23
CA GLY A 101 -4.03 12.43 2.81
C GLY A 101 -3.01 12.90 1.76
N PHE A 102 -2.67 12.07 0.79
CA PHE A 102 -1.75 12.44 -0.29
C PHE A 102 -2.22 13.65 -1.13
N ARG A 103 -3.51 13.87 -1.25
CA ARG A 103 -4.07 15.03 -1.96
C ARG A 103 -3.78 16.36 -1.26
N PHE A 104 -3.41 16.31 0.02
CA PHE A 104 -3.10 17.49 0.85
C PHE A 104 -1.61 17.66 1.10
N VAL A 105 -0.76 16.80 0.55
CA VAL A 105 0.69 16.89 0.61
C VAL A 105 1.17 18.09 -0.20
N THR A 106 1.96 18.94 0.45
CA THR A 106 2.60 20.09 -0.22
C THR A 106 4.13 20.00 -0.24
N GLY A 107 4.71 19.11 0.57
CA GLY A 107 6.14 18.92 0.74
C GLY A 107 6.89 18.45 -0.49
N ASP A 108 8.22 18.58 -0.44
CA ASP A 108 9.16 18.08 -1.44
C ASP A 108 9.37 16.58 -1.33
N VAL A 109 9.16 16.07 -0.14
CA VAL A 109 9.20 14.64 0.21
C VAL A 109 8.02 14.33 1.11
N PHE A 110 7.48 13.12 1.00
CA PHE A 110 6.34 12.71 1.80
C PHE A 110 6.41 11.25 2.23
N GLY A 111 5.78 10.95 3.33
CA GLY A 111 5.75 9.59 3.87
C GLY A 111 4.44 9.27 4.57
N ILE A 112 4.33 8.01 5.02
CA ILE A 112 3.21 7.49 5.78
C ILE A 112 3.73 7.04 7.12
N LEU A 113 3.01 7.38 8.19
CA LEU A 113 3.30 6.92 9.54
C LEU A 113 2.03 6.39 10.19
N ALA A 114 2.11 5.20 10.79
CA ALA A 114 0.98 4.64 11.52
C ALA A 114 0.75 5.37 12.85
N ALA A 115 -0.52 5.59 13.22
CA ALA A 115 -0.89 6.30 14.44
C ALA A 115 -0.75 5.45 15.73
N ASP A 116 -0.35 4.17 15.65
CA ASP A 116 -0.39 3.22 16.76
C ASP A 116 0.94 3.07 17.54
N LEU A 117 1.96 3.91 17.23
CA LEU A 117 3.29 3.91 17.82
C LEU A 117 4.08 2.60 17.70
N GLN A 118 3.64 1.67 16.86
CA GLN A 118 4.40 0.45 16.58
C GLN A 118 5.65 0.75 15.75
N ASP A 119 5.54 1.68 14.84
CA ASP A 119 6.64 2.13 13.99
C ASP A 119 7.22 3.42 14.59
N PRO A 120 8.52 3.43 14.97
CA PRO A 120 9.11 4.56 15.68
C PRO A 120 9.19 5.80 14.76
N PRO A 121 8.61 6.95 15.14
CA PRO A 121 8.69 8.19 14.36
C PRO A 121 10.13 8.63 14.06
N GLN A 122 11.09 8.30 14.95
CA GLN A 122 12.51 8.61 14.79
C GLN A 122 13.12 7.98 13.53
N GLN A 123 12.54 6.88 13.03
CA GLN A 123 12.99 6.25 11.78
C GLN A 123 12.88 7.19 10.57
N VAL A 124 11.95 8.15 10.63
CA VAL A 124 11.80 9.18 9.60
C VAL A 124 13.07 10.03 9.42
N LEU A 125 13.85 10.22 10.48
CA LEU A 125 15.09 11.01 10.41
C LEU A 125 16.15 10.35 9.54
N GLU A 126 16.38 9.06 9.74
CA GLU A 126 17.32 8.28 8.93
C GLU A 126 16.84 8.18 7.48
N MET A 127 15.52 8.01 7.28
CA MET A 127 14.93 8.02 5.94
C MET A 127 15.11 9.39 5.25
N ALA A 128 14.97 10.49 5.98
CA ALA A 128 15.20 11.84 5.48
C ALA A 128 16.67 12.07 5.09
N ASP A 129 17.62 11.55 5.86
CA ASP A 129 19.03 11.62 5.54
C ASP A 129 19.35 10.91 4.20
N HIS A 130 18.74 9.75 3.94
CA HIS A 130 18.85 9.05 2.66
C HIS A 130 18.20 9.84 1.50
N TRP A 131 17.04 10.48 1.72
CA TRP A 131 16.43 11.31 0.70
C TRP A 131 17.29 12.54 0.38
N ILE A 132 17.87 13.20 1.39
CA ILE A 132 18.82 14.31 1.21
C ILE A 132 20.04 13.85 0.39
N ALA A 133 20.50 12.61 0.59
CA ALA A 133 21.58 11.99 -0.19
C ALA A 133 21.18 11.66 -1.64
N GLY A 134 19.93 11.92 -2.05
CA GLY A 134 19.46 11.78 -3.44
C GLY A 134 18.59 10.54 -3.73
N HIS A 135 18.29 9.71 -2.73
CA HIS A 135 17.39 8.56 -2.92
C HIS A 135 15.93 9.02 -2.99
N LYS A 136 15.28 8.85 -4.13
CA LYS A 136 13.88 9.27 -4.33
C LYS A 136 12.86 8.41 -3.60
N PHE A 137 13.23 7.20 -3.22
CA PHE A 137 12.39 6.26 -2.51
C PHE A 137 13.20 5.58 -1.41
N VAL A 138 12.72 5.67 -0.17
CA VAL A 138 13.34 5.06 1.01
C VAL A 138 12.30 4.23 1.73
N ILE A 139 12.63 3.00 2.06
CA ILE A 139 11.74 2.08 2.78
C ILE A 139 12.40 1.55 4.03
N SER A 140 11.62 1.33 5.09
CA SER A 140 12.10 0.67 6.30
C SER A 140 11.43 -0.68 6.50
N VAL A 141 12.25 -1.72 6.55
CA VAL A 141 11.88 -3.13 6.68
C VAL A 141 12.07 -3.59 8.11
N ARG A 142 11.12 -4.34 8.62
CA ARG A 142 11.20 -4.92 9.97
C ARG A 142 12.23 -6.04 10.06
N THR A 143 13.14 -5.99 11.05
CA THR A 143 14.17 -7.02 11.25
C THR A 143 13.69 -8.24 12.04
N ALA A 144 12.70 -8.09 12.94
CA ALA A 144 12.22 -9.16 13.80
C ALA A 144 10.68 -9.28 13.78
N ARG A 145 10.19 -10.50 13.73
CA ARG A 145 8.79 -10.87 13.96
C ARG A 145 8.72 -11.91 15.06
N GLU A 146 8.11 -11.58 16.18
CA GLU A 146 7.69 -12.53 17.22
C GLU A 146 6.36 -13.22 16.85
N ASP A 147 6.12 -13.48 15.56
CA ASP A 147 4.89 -14.11 15.10
C ASP A 147 4.96 -15.63 15.29
N PRO A 148 3.81 -16.31 15.53
CA PRO A 148 3.71 -17.76 15.51
C PRO A 148 4.29 -18.34 14.20
N TRP A 149 4.90 -19.53 14.28
CA TRP A 149 5.60 -20.16 13.17
C TRP A 149 4.75 -20.28 11.88
N LEU A 150 3.46 -20.59 12.01
CA LEU A 150 2.51 -20.70 10.90
C LEU A 150 2.27 -19.35 10.23
N SER A 151 2.12 -18.29 11.01
CA SER A 151 1.97 -16.92 10.49
C SER A 151 3.23 -16.48 9.73
N ARG A 152 4.41 -16.85 10.23
CA ARG A 152 5.69 -16.59 9.54
C ARG A 152 5.81 -17.34 8.21
N LEU A 153 5.37 -18.61 8.18
CA LEU A 153 5.38 -19.42 6.95
C LEU A 153 4.45 -18.84 5.89
N LEU A 154 3.21 -18.54 6.26
CA LEU A 154 2.21 -17.93 5.38
C LEU A 154 2.67 -16.56 4.87
N SER A 155 3.28 -15.75 5.73
CA SER A 155 3.83 -14.46 5.35
C SER A 155 4.99 -14.59 4.36
N ARG A 156 5.92 -15.55 4.59
CA ARG A 156 7.02 -15.80 3.63
C ARG A 156 6.50 -16.26 2.28
N LEU A 157 5.50 -17.16 2.27
CA LEU A 157 4.87 -17.62 1.04
C LEU A 157 4.20 -16.46 0.30
N TYR A 158 3.44 -15.62 1.03
CA TYR A 158 2.82 -14.41 0.50
C TYR A 158 3.85 -13.50 -0.21
N TYR A 159 4.92 -13.09 0.49
CA TYR A 159 5.91 -12.20 -0.09
C TYR A 159 6.74 -12.83 -1.21
N ARG A 160 6.93 -14.16 -1.17
CA ARG A 160 7.57 -14.87 -2.28
C ARG A 160 6.71 -14.86 -3.54
N VAL A 161 5.41 -15.08 -3.40
CA VAL A 161 4.44 -15.00 -4.51
C VAL A 161 4.39 -13.58 -5.07
N ILE A 162 4.31 -12.55 -4.21
CA ILE A 162 4.33 -11.14 -4.63
C ILE A 162 5.63 -10.81 -5.37
N GLY A 163 6.78 -11.19 -4.82
CA GLY A 163 8.07 -10.95 -5.45
C GLY A 163 8.25 -11.64 -6.80
N TRP A 164 7.61 -12.80 -6.99
CA TRP A 164 7.67 -13.53 -8.27
C TRP A 164 6.67 -13.02 -9.30
N ILE A 165 5.43 -12.71 -8.89
CA ILE A 165 4.31 -12.40 -9.80
C ILE A 165 4.18 -10.90 -10.06
N VAL A 166 4.44 -10.05 -9.06
CA VAL A 166 4.02 -8.64 -9.07
C VAL A 166 5.20 -7.69 -9.12
N ALA A 167 6.16 -7.85 -8.22
CA ALA A 167 7.25 -6.90 -8.02
C ALA A 167 8.56 -7.61 -7.68
N PRO A 168 9.38 -7.99 -8.69
CA PRO A 168 10.68 -8.60 -8.46
C PRO A 168 11.55 -7.74 -7.53
N GLY A 169 12.17 -8.39 -6.53
CA GLY A 169 12.98 -7.68 -5.53
C GLY A 169 12.20 -7.09 -4.34
N TYR A 170 10.87 -7.27 -4.29
CA TYR A 170 10.08 -6.81 -3.14
C TYR A 170 10.57 -7.47 -1.83
N PRO A 171 10.77 -6.70 -0.73
CA PRO A 171 11.34 -7.24 0.50
C PRO A 171 10.53 -8.41 1.06
N ALA A 172 11.19 -9.51 1.44
CA ALA A 172 10.56 -10.74 1.92
C ALA A 172 9.76 -10.58 3.24
N GLY A 173 9.90 -9.46 3.93
CA GLY A 173 9.13 -9.09 5.12
C GLY A 173 8.05 -8.06 4.86
N GLY A 174 8.00 -7.49 3.66
CA GLY A 174 7.28 -6.26 3.39
C GLY A 174 7.91 -5.07 4.12
N TYR A 175 7.31 -3.92 3.99
CA TYR A 175 7.69 -2.72 4.73
C TYR A 175 6.45 -1.92 5.12
N ASP A 176 6.55 -1.17 6.20
CA ASP A 176 5.44 -0.38 6.73
C ASP A 176 5.72 1.13 6.63
N LEU A 177 6.98 1.53 6.78
CA LEU A 177 7.41 2.91 6.62
C LEU A 177 7.98 3.13 5.24
N MET A 178 7.58 4.22 4.62
CA MET A 178 8.08 4.67 3.33
C MET A 178 8.18 6.19 3.29
N LEU A 179 9.24 6.68 2.67
CA LEU A 179 9.46 8.08 2.36
C LEU A 179 9.70 8.21 0.86
N MET A 180 8.99 9.11 0.21
CA MET A 180 8.91 9.20 -1.25
C MET A 180 9.12 10.64 -1.68
N ASP A 181 9.89 10.84 -2.73
CA ASP A 181 10.07 12.13 -3.39
C ASP A 181 8.74 12.61 -4.01
N LYS A 182 8.55 13.91 -4.06
CA LYS A 182 7.35 14.55 -4.64
C LYS A 182 7.05 14.09 -6.07
N SER A 183 8.06 13.69 -6.83
CA SER A 183 7.88 13.16 -8.20
C SER A 183 7.01 11.89 -8.24
N MET A 184 6.91 11.14 -7.14
CA MET A 184 6.06 9.95 -7.04
C MET A 184 4.60 10.26 -6.70
N LEU A 185 4.32 11.46 -6.14
CA LEU A 185 3.01 11.81 -5.57
C LEU A 185 1.87 11.69 -6.61
N GLY A 186 2.06 12.22 -7.81
CA GLY A 186 1.05 12.20 -8.85
C GLY A 186 0.62 10.79 -9.26
N HIS A 187 1.56 9.84 -9.30
CA HIS A 187 1.26 8.44 -9.60
C HIS A 187 0.41 7.80 -8.50
N LEU A 188 0.73 8.08 -7.24
CA LEU A 188 0.02 7.50 -6.08
C LEU A 188 -1.39 8.07 -5.92
N VAL A 189 -1.57 9.38 -6.09
CA VAL A 189 -2.88 10.05 -6.02
C VAL A 189 -3.81 9.54 -7.12
N ASN A 190 -3.30 9.33 -8.33
CA ASN A 190 -4.08 8.91 -9.49
C ASN A 190 -4.15 7.38 -9.65
N SER A 191 -3.62 6.60 -8.70
CA SER A 191 -3.72 5.14 -8.74
C SER A 191 -5.16 4.67 -8.64
N THR A 192 -5.47 3.49 -9.17
CA THR A 192 -6.82 2.90 -9.14
C THR A 192 -7.29 2.65 -7.70
N LYS A 193 -8.61 2.57 -7.50
CA LYS A 193 -9.22 2.27 -6.21
C LYS A 193 -8.67 0.96 -5.63
N HIS A 194 -8.58 0.89 -4.31
CA HIS A 194 -8.10 -0.29 -3.57
C HIS A 194 -6.65 -0.73 -3.90
N THR A 195 -5.88 0.10 -4.59
CA THR A 195 -4.47 -0.19 -4.87
C THR A 195 -3.66 -0.20 -3.57
N ASN A 196 -2.94 -1.29 -3.33
CA ASN A 196 -1.97 -1.34 -2.23
C ASN A 196 -0.86 -0.31 -2.46
N VAL A 197 -0.88 0.76 -1.67
CA VAL A 197 0.01 1.92 -1.84
C VAL A 197 1.48 1.52 -1.76
N ALA A 198 1.86 0.68 -0.78
CA ALA A 198 3.24 0.24 -0.61
C ALA A 198 3.71 -0.58 -1.83
N LEU A 199 2.91 -1.56 -2.26
CA LEU A 199 3.27 -2.38 -3.41
C LEU A 199 3.33 -1.55 -4.70
N TYR A 200 2.40 -0.60 -4.86
CA TYR A 200 2.37 0.26 -6.04
C TYR A 200 3.57 1.21 -6.10
N ALA A 201 3.94 1.81 -4.95
CA ALA A 201 5.14 2.64 -4.86
C ALA A 201 6.42 1.87 -5.28
N PHE A 202 6.52 0.60 -4.87
CA PHE A 202 7.62 -0.27 -5.28
C PHE A 202 7.54 -0.64 -6.78
N TRP A 203 6.34 -0.95 -7.26
CA TRP A 203 6.07 -1.30 -8.67
C TRP A 203 6.40 -0.16 -9.65
N LEU A 204 6.36 1.11 -9.20
CA LEU A 204 6.75 2.26 -10.00
C LEU A 204 8.21 2.23 -10.47
N GLY A 205 9.04 1.33 -9.95
CA GLY A 205 10.41 1.07 -10.42
C GLY A 205 11.46 2.06 -9.89
N PHE A 206 11.13 2.89 -8.91
CA PHE A 206 12.14 3.65 -8.17
C PHE A 206 12.91 2.70 -7.27
N ASN A 207 14.22 2.56 -7.45
CA ASN A 207 15.06 1.73 -6.59
C ASN A 207 15.07 2.28 -5.16
N PRO A 208 14.51 1.55 -4.16
CA PRO A 208 14.48 2.04 -2.81
C PRO A 208 15.83 1.90 -2.11
N ALA A 209 16.21 2.91 -1.32
CA ALA A 209 17.14 2.68 -0.21
C ALA A 209 16.42 1.89 0.88
N ILE A 210 17.02 0.80 1.35
CA ILE A 210 16.41 -0.11 2.33
C ILE A 210 17.08 0.10 3.67
N LEU A 211 16.28 0.49 4.66
CA LEU A 211 16.65 0.59 6.06
C LEU A 211 16.00 -0.53 6.86
N TYR A 212 16.56 -0.82 8.02
CA TYR A 212 16.04 -1.87 8.89
C TYR A 212 15.74 -1.30 10.28
N TYR A 213 14.59 -1.68 10.85
CA TYR A 213 14.22 -1.25 12.19
C TYR A 213 13.54 -2.37 12.99
N VAL A 214 13.53 -2.19 14.32
CA VAL A 214 12.81 -3.10 15.22
C VAL A 214 11.46 -2.50 15.53
N ARG A 215 10.38 -3.22 15.17
CA ARG A 215 9.03 -2.79 15.46
C ARG A 215 8.70 -2.90 16.93
N ARG A 216 8.11 -1.85 17.51
CA ARG A 216 7.68 -1.84 18.91
C ARG A 216 6.42 -2.71 19.11
N LYS A 217 6.23 -3.24 20.32
CA LYS A 217 4.97 -3.89 20.69
C LYS A 217 3.85 -2.85 20.73
N ARG A 218 2.67 -3.21 20.24
CA ARG A 218 1.50 -2.34 20.30
C ARG A 218 1.15 -2.04 21.76
N GLN A 219 1.05 -0.76 22.10
CA GLN A 219 0.73 -0.31 23.45
C GLN A 219 -0.80 -0.16 23.65
N HIS A 220 -1.53 0.23 22.59
CA HIS A 220 -2.96 0.51 22.64
C HIS A 220 -3.72 -0.22 21.53
N GLY A 221 -4.95 -0.67 21.84
CA GLY A 221 -5.86 -1.29 20.88
C GLY A 221 -5.55 -2.74 20.50
N LYS A 222 -6.43 -3.36 19.70
CA LYS A 222 -6.30 -4.72 19.17
C LYS A 222 -6.18 -4.67 17.64
N SER A 223 -5.43 -5.63 17.06
CA SER A 223 -5.38 -5.79 15.61
C SER A 223 -6.76 -6.09 15.04
N ARG A 224 -7.24 -5.28 14.11
CA ARG A 224 -8.51 -5.49 13.39
C ARG A 224 -8.30 -6.22 12.05
N PHE A 225 -7.10 -6.76 11.81
CA PHE A 225 -6.74 -7.45 10.57
C PHE A 225 -6.95 -8.97 10.72
N THR A 226 -8.19 -9.41 10.49
CA THR A 226 -8.63 -10.82 10.60
C THR A 226 -8.10 -11.68 9.45
N LEU A 227 -8.16 -13.03 9.58
CA LEU A 227 -7.75 -13.96 8.52
C LEU A 227 -8.50 -13.72 7.20
N GLY A 228 -9.83 -13.48 7.27
CA GLY A 228 -10.61 -13.16 6.06
C GLY A 228 -10.13 -11.87 5.37
N LYS A 229 -9.77 -10.83 6.14
CA LYS A 229 -9.19 -9.61 5.59
C LYS A 229 -7.82 -9.86 4.97
N ARG A 230 -7.00 -10.76 5.54
CA ARG A 230 -5.70 -11.14 4.95
C ARG A 230 -5.86 -11.86 3.62
N LEU A 231 -6.81 -12.80 3.53
CA LEU A 231 -7.09 -13.52 2.29
C LEU A 231 -7.64 -12.58 1.21
N LYS A 232 -8.60 -11.74 1.57
CA LYS A 232 -9.10 -10.70 0.66
C LYS A 232 -7.96 -9.80 0.16
N PHE A 233 -7.11 -9.32 1.05
CA PHE A 233 -5.98 -8.48 0.70
C PHE A 233 -4.97 -9.18 -0.24
N LEU A 234 -4.76 -10.50 -0.06
CA LEU A 234 -3.93 -11.31 -0.97
C LEU A 234 -4.55 -11.38 -2.37
N ILE A 235 -5.84 -11.73 -2.46
CA ILE A 235 -6.56 -11.80 -3.73
C ILE A 235 -6.55 -10.42 -4.40
N ASP A 236 -6.89 -9.37 -3.66
CA ASP A 236 -6.88 -8.00 -4.14
C ASP A 236 -5.50 -7.58 -4.66
N THR A 237 -4.44 -7.98 -4.00
CA THR A 237 -3.07 -7.66 -4.41
C THR A 237 -2.69 -8.39 -5.69
N ILE A 238 -2.89 -9.70 -5.76
CA ILE A 238 -2.49 -10.50 -6.93
C ILE A 238 -3.31 -10.09 -8.17
N SER A 239 -4.64 -10.04 -8.06
CA SER A 239 -5.50 -9.70 -9.18
C SER A 239 -5.44 -8.22 -9.58
N GLY A 240 -5.00 -7.33 -8.66
CA GLY A 240 -4.81 -5.90 -8.95
C GLY A 240 -3.55 -5.58 -9.73
N PHE A 241 -2.50 -6.39 -9.60
CA PHE A 241 -1.20 -6.10 -10.21
C PHE A 241 -0.77 -7.12 -11.26
N SER A 242 -1.46 -8.24 -11.39
CA SER A 242 -1.03 -9.32 -12.29
C SER A 242 -2.21 -9.96 -13.03
N ALA A 243 -2.02 -10.18 -14.31
CA ALA A 243 -2.89 -11.01 -15.14
C ALA A 243 -2.50 -12.50 -15.08
N THR A 244 -1.49 -12.87 -14.28
CA THR A 244 -0.98 -14.25 -14.22
C THR A 244 -2.06 -15.26 -13.85
N PRO A 245 -2.95 -15.05 -12.86
CA PRO A 245 -3.99 -16.02 -12.55
C PRO A 245 -4.91 -16.30 -13.73
N ILE A 246 -5.36 -15.28 -14.44
CA ILE A 246 -6.25 -15.46 -15.59
C ILE A 246 -5.54 -16.14 -16.78
N ARG A 247 -4.24 -15.82 -16.98
CA ARG A 247 -3.43 -16.48 -18.03
C ARG A 247 -3.18 -17.96 -17.71
N MET A 248 -2.87 -18.28 -16.46
CA MET A 248 -2.71 -19.69 -16.02
C MET A 248 -4.00 -20.47 -16.24
N MET A 249 -5.15 -19.90 -15.90
CA MET A 249 -6.45 -20.53 -16.18
C MET A 249 -6.70 -20.75 -17.66
N SER A 250 -6.39 -19.76 -18.49
CA SER A 250 -6.52 -19.88 -19.95
C SER A 250 -5.65 -21.01 -20.50
N VAL A 251 -4.38 -21.06 -20.09
CA VAL A 251 -3.47 -22.15 -20.51
C VAL A 251 -3.97 -23.51 -20.03
N PHE A 252 -4.40 -23.62 -18.77
CA PHE A 252 -4.95 -24.85 -18.21
C PHE A 252 -6.24 -25.27 -18.96
N GLY A 253 -7.13 -24.32 -19.26
CA GLY A 253 -8.35 -24.57 -20.05
C GLY A 253 -8.04 -25.08 -21.45
N ILE A 254 -7.04 -24.53 -22.13
CA ILE A 254 -6.60 -24.99 -23.45
C ILE A 254 -6.07 -26.43 -23.37
N ILE A 255 -5.25 -26.76 -22.37
CA ILE A 255 -4.73 -28.13 -22.17
C ILE A 255 -5.89 -29.12 -21.97
N VAL A 256 -6.84 -28.76 -21.08
CA VAL A 256 -8.02 -29.59 -20.84
C VAL A 256 -8.86 -29.77 -22.09
N ALA A 257 -9.07 -28.70 -22.87
CA ALA A 257 -9.82 -28.78 -24.15
C ALA A 257 -9.15 -29.71 -25.15
N ILE A 258 -7.82 -29.62 -25.30
CA ILE A 258 -7.07 -30.51 -26.22
C ILE A 258 -7.19 -31.97 -25.77
N LEU A 259 -6.98 -32.26 -24.48
CA LEU A 259 -7.11 -33.62 -23.94
C LEU A 259 -8.54 -34.17 -24.11
N SER A 260 -9.56 -33.36 -23.86
CA SER A 260 -10.96 -33.70 -24.04
C SER A 260 -11.30 -34.00 -25.52
N PHE A 261 -10.73 -33.20 -26.42
CA PHE A 261 -10.94 -33.42 -27.87
C PHE A 261 -10.29 -34.74 -28.31
N ILE A 262 -9.05 -35.03 -27.87
CA ILE A 262 -8.38 -36.30 -28.20
C ILE A 262 -9.20 -37.49 -27.66
N TYR A 263 -9.62 -37.39 -26.37
CA TYR A 263 -10.42 -38.47 -25.75
C TYR A 263 -11.79 -38.64 -26.42
N GLY A 264 -12.47 -37.54 -26.73
CA GLY A 264 -13.76 -37.58 -27.45
C GLY A 264 -13.64 -38.21 -28.85
N THR A 265 -12.55 -37.87 -29.55
CA THR A 265 -12.28 -38.47 -30.88
C THR A 265 -12.03 -39.98 -30.75
N HIS A 266 -11.27 -40.42 -29.74
CA HIS A 266 -11.05 -41.83 -29.46
C HIS A 266 -12.39 -42.57 -29.19
N ILE A 267 -13.30 -42.02 -28.37
CA ILE A 267 -14.60 -42.58 -28.10
C ILE A 267 -15.42 -42.75 -29.37
N VAL A 268 -15.47 -41.72 -30.22
CA VAL A 268 -16.21 -41.75 -31.48
C VAL A 268 -15.67 -42.83 -32.42
N ILE A 269 -14.33 -42.93 -32.55
CA ILE A 269 -13.71 -43.97 -33.39
C ILE A 269 -14.02 -45.37 -32.84
N SER A 270 -13.88 -45.61 -31.55
CA SER A 270 -14.19 -46.89 -30.89
C SER A 270 -15.67 -47.29 -31.08
N ALA A 271 -16.57 -46.31 -30.96
CA ALA A 271 -18.01 -46.54 -31.20
C ALA A 271 -18.31 -46.95 -32.66
N LEU A 272 -17.65 -46.31 -33.62
CA LEU A 272 -17.81 -46.63 -35.05
C LEU A 272 -17.25 -48.01 -35.43
N LEU A 273 -16.23 -48.47 -34.70
CA LEU A 273 -15.63 -49.78 -34.88
C LEU A 273 -16.37 -50.92 -34.17
N GLY A 274 -17.42 -50.62 -33.39
CA GLY A 274 -18.24 -51.60 -32.68
C GLY A 274 -17.66 -52.11 -31.36
N ASP A 275 -16.63 -51.44 -30.85
CA ASP A 275 -15.84 -51.82 -29.66
C ASP A 275 -16.32 -51.09 -28.38
N PHE A 276 -17.63 -50.76 -28.27
CA PHE A 276 -18.15 -49.89 -27.20
C PHE A 276 -18.99 -50.67 -26.18
N ASP A 277 -18.42 -50.91 -24.99
CA ASP A 277 -19.14 -51.45 -23.83
C ASP A 277 -19.78 -50.31 -23.00
N ILE A 278 -21.10 -50.33 -22.80
CA ILE A 278 -21.89 -49.24 -22.14
C ILE A 278 -21.69 -49.19 -20.60
N ARG A 279 -20.58 -49.70 -20.07
CA ARG A 279 -20.23 -49.60 -18.65
C ARG A 279 -19.54 -48.24 -18.38
N GLY A 280 -20.22 -47.29 -17.73
CA GLY A 280 -19.52 -46.04 -17.43
C GLY A 280 -20.32 -44.95 -16.77
N PHE A 281 -21.52 -45.20 -16.21
CA PHE A 281 -22.31 -44.15 -15.55
C PHE A 281 -21.54 -43.43 -14.44
N ALA A 282 -20.82 -44.15 -13.59
CA ALA A 282 -20.03 -43.57 -12.51
C ALA A 282 -18.90 -42.69 -13.04
N THR A 283 -18.22 -43.13 -14.11
CA THR A 283 -17.16 -42.36 -14.76
C THR A 283 -17.70 -41.08 -15.38
N LEU A 284 -18.84 -41.18 -16.06
CA LEU A 284 -19.51 -40.03 -16.68
C LEU A 284 -19.96 -39.00 -15.64
N ALA A 285 -20.60 -39.48 -14.55
CA ALA A 285 -21.03 -38.62 -13.46
C ALA A 285 -19.83 -37.92 -12.78
N ALA A 286 -18.71 -38.64 -12.56
CA ALA A 286 -17.49 -38.06 -12.00
C ALA A 286 -16.87 -36.99 -12.93
N LEU A 287 -16.79 -37.27 -14.23
CA LEU A 287 -16.26 -36.31 -15.21
C LEU A 287 -17.15 -35.04 -15.32
N ILE A 288 -18.45 -35.20 -15.39
CA ILE A 288 -19.38 -34.06 -15.42
C ILE A 288 -19.22 -33.23 -14.16
N SER A 289 -19.20 -33.84 -12.98
CA SER A 289 -19.04 -33.14 -11.71
C SER A 289 -17.72 -32.41 -11.62
N PHE A 290 -16.62 -33.05 -12.04
CA PHE A 290 -15.29 -32.46 -12.04
C PHE A 290 -15.21 -31.24 -12.98
N PHE A 291 -15.63 -31.39 -14.23
CA PHE A 291 -15.58 -30.28 -15.19
C PHE A 291 -16.55 -29.17 -14.84
N SER A 292 -17.73 -29.47 -14.30
CA SER A 292 -18.65 -28.45 -13.82
C SER A 292 -18.03 -27.64 -12.67
N GLY A 293 -17.39 -28.32 -11.71
CA GLY A 293 -16.66 -27.65 -10.62
C GLY A 293 -15.51 -26.78 -11.13
N LEU A 294 -14.77 -27.26 -12.13
CA LEU A 294 -13.69 -26.51 -12.76
C LEU A 294 -14.22 -25.26 -13.47
N ILE A 295 -15.32 -25.38 -14.24
CA ILE A 295 -15.96 -24.23 -14.92
C ILE A 295 -16.42 -23.20 -13.91
N LEU A 296 -17.06 -23.59 -12.81
CA LEU A 296 -17.51 -22.69 -11.76
C LEU A 296 -16.32 -21.97 -11.09
N PHE A 297 -15.22 -22.68 -10.85
CA PHE A 297 -14.01 -22.07 -10.33
C PHE A 297 -13.44 -21.02 -11.31
N MET A 298 -13.35 -21.35 -12.60
CA MET A 298 -12.88 -20.42 -13.63
C MET A 298 -13.78 -19.18 -13.75
N LEU A 299 -15.10 -19.36 -13.69
CA LEU A 299 -16.06 -18.25 -13.67
C LEU A 299 -15.90 -17.38 -12.41
N GLY A 300 -15.60 -17.98 -11.27
CA GLY A 300 -15.31 -17.23 -10.03
C GLY A 300 -14.10 -16.32 -10.18
N VAL A 301 -13.00 -16.82 -10.73
CA VAL A 301 -11.80 -15.97 -10.98
C VAL A 301 -12.11 -14.90 -12.02
N LEU A 302 -12.81 -15.23 -13.10
CA LEU A 302 -13.22 -14.26 -14.11
C LEU A 302 -14.09 -13.15 -13.49
N GLY A 303 -15.02 -13.54 -12.60
CA GLY A 303 -15.85 -12.61 -11.84
C GLY A 303 -15.05 -11.62 -11.01
N GLU A 304 -13.92 -12.04 -10.38
CA GLU A 304 -13.03 -11.15 -9.63
C GLU A 304 -12.40 -10.08 -10.53
N TYR A 305 -11.96 -10.44 -11.74
CA TYR A 305 -11.43 -9.46 -12.69
C TYR A 305 -12.53 -8.53 -13.24
N LEU A 306 -13.71 -9.08 -13.51
CA LEU A 306 -14.86 -8.29 -13.97
C LEU A 306 -15.29 -7.27 -12.91
N TRP A 307 -15.31 -7.68 -11.64
CA TRP A 307 -15.54 -6.77 -10.51
C TRP A 307 -14.54 -5.61 -10.48
N ARG A 308 -13.27 -5.85 -10.77
CA ARG A 308 -12.25 -4.80 -10.84
C ARG A 308 -12.45 -3.85 -12.00
N VAL A 309 -12.83 -4.38 -13.18
CA VAL A 309 -13.21 -3.54 -14.32
C VAL A 309 -14.40 -2.66 -13.95
N PHE A 310 -15.43 -3.25 -13.34
CA PHE A 310 -16.59 -2.51 -12.84
C PHE A 310 -16.19 -1.42 -11.84
N ALA A 311 -15.34 -1.74 -10.88
CA ALA A 311 -14.87 -0.77 -9.88
C ALA A 311 -14.02 0.36 -10.50
N ALA A 312 -13.29 0.08 -11.57
CA ALA A 312 -12.50 1.09 -12.29
C ALA A 312 -13.39 2.02 -13.14
N VAL A 313 -14.44 1.47 -13.76
CA VAL A 313 -15.39 2.25 -14.60
C VAL A 313 -16.39 3.00 -13.74
N ASN A 314 -16.75 2.46 -12.58
CA ASN A 314 -17.70 3.09 -11.67
C ASN A 314 -17.04 4.27 -10.94
N ASN A 315 -17.53 5.49 -11.20
CA ASN A 315 -17.00 6.74 -10.66
C ASN A 315 -17.37 7.03 -9.18
N VAL A 316 -17.72 6.00 -8.39
CA VAL A 316 -17.94 6.17 -6.94
C VAL A 316 -16.63 6.62 -6.28
N PRO A 317 -16.61 7.70 -5.48
CA PRO A 317 -15.39 8.16 -4.83
C PRO A 317 -14.81 7.08 -3.89
N GLU A 318 -13.47 6.97 -3.83
CA GLU A 318 -12.78 6.02 -2.95
C GLU A 318 -12.95 6.38 -1.47
N ALA A 319 -13.02 7.68 -1.17
CA ALA A 319 -13.36 8.23 0.13
C ALA A 319 -14.11 9.55 -0.04
N VAL A 320 -14.93 9.90 0.93
CA VAL A 320 -15.65 11.18 1.01
C VAL A 320 -15.09 11.95 2.19
N VAL A 321 -14.55 13.13 1.92
CA VAL A 321 -14.12 14.07 2.94
C VAL A 321 -15.36 14.80 3.45
N ASP A 322 -15.59 14.76 4.75
CA ASP A 322 -16.65 15.47 5.43
C ASP A 322 -16.20 16.90 5.75
N GLU A 323 -15.07 17.01 6.46
CA GLU A 323 -14.52 18.29 6.88
C GLU A 323 -13.00 18.34 6.72
N THR A 324 -12.48 19.55 6.51
CA THR A 324 -11.02 19.81 6.47
C THR A 324 -10.65 20.97 7.37
N PHE A 325 -9.66 20.78 8.21
CA PHE A 325 -9.09 21.81 9.09
C PHE A 325 -7.61 21.99 8.71
N LEU A 326 -7.37 22.94 7.80
CA LEU A 326 -6.04 23.24 7.23
C LEU A 326 -5.26 24.25 8.06
#